data_900663a1632cb2574d99d1b2dbec088c
#
_entry.id   900663a1632cb2574d99d1b2dbec088c
#
_cell.length_a   1.000
_cell.length_b   1.000
_cell.length_c   1.000
_cell.angle_alpha   90.00
_cell.angle_beta   90.00
_cell.angle_gamma   90.00
#
_symmetry.space_group_name_H-M   'P 1'
#
loop_
_entity.id
_entity.type
_entity.pdbx_description
1 polymer ?
#
loop_
_entity_poly.entity_id
_entity_poly.type
_entity_poly.pdbx_seq_one_letter_code
_entity_poly.pdbx_strand_id
1 'polypeptide(L)'
;NQCRQITFLNNIHYAGPAGSFGLRESTGISIVNCKIQQKEDRLISQNADCVHVTPSYEGPWIEGCLFEGQMDDAINIKTELVYILKAISDNQFLVSAKLRVNDELSLFNPREGRLIGTCRVLEAVPMDDATKIKIDARFENLQIGRDKTKDMFFNDSKSNDNFVIKNNVFRNSRRYGMLIQAKNGIIEGNILENLSTGAITLQNSASWPEGFVPRNIVIENNKIRNAGFDRSYWAEGKDIAPILIRTTTVNKKQAEWKGIRNIRIKDNEIISNSDHTIFLSGAQDIVIEKNRNDAQSDAPYYQENCDNVIIK
;
A
#
# COMPACT_ATOMS: atom_id res chain seq x y z
N ASN A 1 5.18 -8.66 -17.21
CA ASN A 1 6.32 -8.88 -16.31
C ASN A 1 7.58 -8.28 -16.89
N GLN A 2 8.36 -7.54 -16.09
CA GLN A 2 9.68 -6.97 -16.47
C GLN A 2 9.62 -6.05 -17.71
N CYS A 3 8.53 -5.30 -17.82
CA CYS A 3 8.30 -4.36 -18.92
C CYS A 3 8.76 -2.96 -18.55
N ARG A 4 9.05 -2.15 -19.57
CA ARG A 4 9.40 -0.74 -19.40
C ARG A 4 8.61 0.13 -20.37
N GLN A 5 8.13 1.31 -19.89
CA GLN A 5 7.49 2.34 -20.72
C GLN A 5 6.31 1.79 -21.53
N ILE A 6 5.34 1.15 -20.85
CA ILE A 6 4.12 0.63 -21.49
C ILE A 6 2.95 1.50 -21.07
N THR A 7 2.12 1.88 -22.03
CA THR A 7 0.84 2.54 -21.79
C THR A 7 -0.31 1.63 -22.21
N PHE A 8 -1.21 1.35 -21.26
CA PHE A 8 -2.53 0.79 -21.54
C PHE A 8 -3.50 1.95 -21.70
N LEU A 9 -4.07 2.10 -22.88
CA LEU A 9 -4.91 3.24 -23.21
C LEU A 9 -6.29 2.79 -23.71
N ASN A 10 -7.36 3.34 -23.14
CA ASN A 10 -8.75 3.13 -23.57
C ASN A 10 -9.21 1.66 -23.57
N ASN A 11 -8.64 0.80 -22.71
CA ASN A 11 -9.05 -0.60 -22.60
C ASN A 11 -10.31 -0.73 -21.76
N ILE A 12 -11.19 -1.67 -22.12
CA ILE A 12 -12.39 -1.99 -21.36
C ILE A 12 -12.36 -3.47 -20.96
N HIS A 13 -12.51 -3.75 -19.68
CA HIS A 13 -12.57 -5.09 -19.09
C HIS A 13 -13.92 -5.30 -18.42
N TYR A 14 -14.65 -6.36 -18.80
CA TYR A 14 -16.01 -6.61 -18.30
C TYR A 14 -16.14 -7.77 -17.32
N ALA A 15 -15.37 -8.82 -17.44
CA ALA A 15 -15.52 -9.99 -16.62
C ALA A 15 -14.21 -10.79 -16.55
N GLY A 16 -13.40 -10.49 -15.58
CA GLY A 16 -12.15 -11.17 -15.33
C GLY A 16 -12.28 -12.26 -14.25
N PRO A 17 -11.74 -13.48 -14.44
CA PRO A 17 -11.69 -14.49 -13.39
C PRO A 17 -10.62 -14.15 -12.32
N ALA A 18 -9.72 -13.23 -12.62
CA ALA A 18 -8.63 -12.75 -11.78
C ALA A 18 -8.56 -11.21 -11.81
N GLY A 19 -7.38 -10.62 -11.70
CA GLY A 19 -7.15 -9.17 -11.84
C GLY A 19 -7.05 -8.73 -13.30
N SER A 20 -7.23 -7.43 -13.57
CA SER A 20 -7.15 -6.86 -14.92
C SER A 20 -5.73 -6.47 -15.32
N PHE A 21 -5.01 -5.78 -14.44
CA PHE A 21 -3.64 -5.34 -14.69
C PHE A 21 -2.70 -5.87 -13.61
N GLY A 22 -1.90 -6.86 -13.95
CA GLY A 22 -0.83 -7.38 -13.10
C GLY A 22 0.53 -6.77 -13.50
N LEU A 23 1.02 -5.81 -12.76
CA LEU A 23 2.29 -5.13 -13.02
C LEU A 23 3.37 -5.73 -12.13
N ARG A 24 4.22 -6.58 -12.73
CA ARG A 24 5.28 -7.26 -11.99
C ARG A 24 6.66 -6.86 -12.47
N GLU A 25 7.48 -6.32 -11.57
CA GLU A 25 8.84 -5.84 -11.86
C GLU A 25 8.90 -4.92 -13.09
N SER A 26 7.86 -4.08 -13.25
CA SER A 26 7.66 -3.28 -14.45
C SER A 26 7.71 -1.79 -14.11
N THR A 27 8.49 -1.03 -14.86
CA THR A 27 8.83 0.38 -14.62
C THR A 27 8.26 1.29 -15.71
N GLY A 28 7.78 2.49 -15.34
CA GLY A 28 7.24 3.46 -16.30
C GLY A 28 5.94 2.97 -16.95
N ILE A 29 5.07 2.35 -16.18
CA ILE A 29 3.78 1.83 -16.66
C ILE A 29 2.70 2.88 -16.48
N SER A 30 1.95 3.15 -17.55
CA SER A 30 0.78 4.03 -17.51
C SER A 30 -0.50 3.26 -17.84
N ILE A 31 -1.56 3.51 -17.05
CA ILE A 31 -2.92 3.00 -17.30
C ILE A 31 -3.82 4.23 -17.43
N VAL A 32 -4.27 4.51 -18.64
CA VAL A 32 -4.95 5.78 -18.94
C VAL A 32 -6.30 5.51 -19.61
N ASN A 33 -7.34 6.17 -19.10
CA ASN A 33 -8.71 6.10 -19.63
C ASN A 33 -9.24 4.65 -19.79
N CYS A 34 -8.79 3.72 -18.94
CA CYS A 34 -9.23 2.33 -18.95
C CYS A 34 -10.47 2.16 -18.07
N LYS A 35 -11.29 1.14 -18.38
CA LYS A 35 -12.49 0.84 -17.61
C LYS A 35 -12.50 -0.62 -17.21
N ILE A 36 -12.62 -0.86 -15.92
CA ILE A 36 -12.95 -2.15 -15.35
C ILE A 36 -14.34 -2.00 -14.77
N GLN A 37 -15.34 -2.63 -15.42
CA GLN A 37 -16.73 -2.42 -15.09
C GLN A 37 -17.54 -3.71 -15.25
N GLN A 38 -18.70 -3.75 -14.61
CA GLN A 38 -19.64 -4.84 -14.75
C GLN A 38 -20.24 -4.86 -16.14
N LYS A 39 -20.49 -6.05 -16.68
CA LYS A 39 -21.36 -6.24 -17.82
C LYS A 39 -22.82 -6.22 -17.33
N GLU A 40 -23.76 -5.78 -18.17
CA GLU A 40 -25.16 -5.53 -17.80
C GLU A 40 -25.84 -6.63 -16.98
N ASP A 41 -25.51 -7.90 -17.25
CA ASP A 41 -26.09 -9.08 -16.62
C ASP A 41 -25.22 -9.67 -15.50
N ARG A 42 -24.14 -8.99 -15.08
CA ARG A 42 -23.18 -9.50 -14.11
C ARG A 42 -23.17 -8.67 -12.81
N LEU A 43 -23.03 -9.38 -11.69
CA LEU A 43 -22.94 -8.76 -10.37
C LEU A 43 -21.55 -8.20 -10.08
N ILE A 44 -20.52 -8.74 -10.71
CA ILE A 44 -19.12 -8.36 -10.49
C ILE A 44 -18.40 -8.15 -11.82
N SER A 45 -17.41 -7.27 -11.82
CA SER A 45 -16.51 -7.07 -12.94
C SER A 45 -15.35 -8.05 -12.94
N GLN A 46 -14.82 -8.37 -11.76
CA GLN A 46 -13.73 -9.34 -11.61
C GLN A 46 -13.57 -9.82 -10.16
N ASN A 47 -12.84 -10.93 -9.99
CA ASN A 47 -12.73 -11.62 -8.72
C ASN A 47 -11.56 -11.14 -7.85
N ALA A 48 -10.54 -10.49 -8.42
CA ALA A 48 -9.35 -10.00 -7.72
C ALA A 48 -9.13 -8.50 -7.99
N ASP A 49 -7.94 -7.99 -7.62
CA ASP A 49 -7.59 -6.58 -7.78
C ASP A 49 -7.72 -6.09 -9.23
N CYS A 50 -8.22 -4.88 -9.43
CA CYS A 50 -8.21 -4.31 -10.78
C CYS A 50 -6.78 -4.02 -11.25
N VAL A 51 -5.98 -3.42 -10.39
CA VAL A 51 -4.55 -3.17 -10.63
C VAL A 51 -3.74 -3.70 -9.47
N HIS A 52 -2.94 -4.71 -9.73
CA HIS A 52 -2.05 -5.33 -8.76
C HIS A 52 -0.60 -5.03 -9.13
N VAL A 53 0.07 -4.20 -8.33
CA VAL A 53 1.43 -3.74 -8.58
C VAL A 53 2.36 -4.40 -7.59
N THR A 54 3.32 -5.17 -8.10
CA THR A 54 4.38 -5.78 -7.31
C THR A 54 5.69 -4.99 -7.45
N PRO A 55 6.79 -5.38 -6.84
CA PRO A 55 8.00 -4.56 -6.76
C PRO A 55 8.42 -3.94 -8.09
N SER A 56 8.62 -2.64 -8.09
CA SER A 56 9.16 -1.89 -9.22
C SER A 56 10.01 -0.71 -8.73
N TYR A 57 10.97 -0.27 -9.55
CA TYR A 57 11.77 0.93 -9.26
C TYR A 57 10.92 2.20 -9.31
N GLU A 58 10.00 2.28 -10.26
CA GLU A 58 9.05 3.38 -10.41
C GLU A 58 7.63 2.85 -10.30
N GLY A 59 6.79 3.56 -9.59
CA GLY A 59 5.38 3.26 -9.47
C GLY A 59 4.59 3.57 -10.75
N PRO A 60 3.34 3.09 -10.83
CA PRO A 60 2.51 3.32 -12.00
C PRO A 60 1.96 4.74 -12.03
N TRP A 61 1.64 5.19 -13.25
CA TRP A 61 0.77 6.33 -13.52
C TRP A 61 -0.61 5.81 -13.91
N ILE A 62 -1.64 6.10 -13.09
CA ILE A 62 -3.01 5.65 -13.30
C ILE A 62 -3.93 6.87 -13.37
N GLU A 63 -4.52 7.12 -14.53
CA GLU A 63 -5.28 8.35 -14.77
C GLU A 63 -6.55 8.14 -15.60
N GLY A 64 -7.64 8.82 -15.20
CA GLY A 64 -8.89 8.86 -15.96
C GLY A 64 -9.62 7.51 -16.08
N CYS A 65 -9.32 6.57 -15.17
CA CYS A 65 -9.86 5.21 -15.23
C CYS A 65 -11.16 5.07 -14.41
N LEU A 66 -11.96 4.07 -14.78
CA LEU A 66 -13.11 3.60 -14.00
C LEU A 66 -12.81 2.21 -13.43
N PHE A 67 -13.00 2.06 -12.12
CA PHE A 67 -12.91 0.81 -11.38
C PHE A 67 -14.26 0.55 -10.68
N GLU A 68 -14.99 -0.45 -11.14
CA GLU A 68 -16.34 -0.71 -10.65
C GLU A 68 -16.63 -2.19 -10.45
N GLY A 69 -17.23 -2.55 -9.31
CA GLY A 69 -17.81 -3.86 -9.07
C GLY A 69 -16.82 -5.01 -8.92
N GLN A 70 -15.56 -4.73 -8.57
CA GLN A 70 -14.57 -5.77 -8.27
C GLN A 70 -14.77 -6.34 -6.86
N MET A 71 -14.34 -7.59 -6.67
CA MET A 71 -14.49 -8.32 -5.40
C MET A 71 -13.31 -8.12 -4.45
N ASP A 72 -12.19 -7.61 -4.93
CA ASP A 72 -11.00 -7.27 -4.15
C ASP A 72 -10.62 -5.80 -4.35
N ASP A 73 -9.37 -5.41 -4.09
CA ASP A 73 -8.95 -4.02 -4.13
C ASP A 73 -9.02 -3.43 -5.56
N ALA A 74 -9.40 -2.16 -5.70
CA ALA A 74 -9.31 -1.57 -7.03
C ALA A 74 -7.84 -1.35 -7.42
N ILE A 75 -7.02 -0.83 -6.51
CA ILE A 75 -5.58 -0.71 -6.71
C ILE A 75 -4.87 -1.23 -5.47
N ASN A 76 -3.95 -2.19 -5.65
CA ASN A 76 -3.04 -2.66 -4.63
C ASN A 76 -1.59 -2.43 -5.11
N ILE A 77 -0.85 -1.54 -4.41
CA ILE A 77 0.57 -1.28 -4.67
C ILE A 77 1.37 -1.79 -3.49
N LYS A 78 2.22 -2.79 -3.74
CA LYS A 78 3.04 -3.43 -2.71
C LYS A 78 4.47 -3.67 -3.16
N THR A 79 5.35 -3.95 -2.21
CA THR A 79 6.69 -4.44 -2.51
C THR A 79 6.84 -5.93 -2.18
N GLU A 80 7.95 -6.51 -2.57
CA GLU A 80 8.29 -7.91 -2.30
C GLU A 80 8.89 -8.04 -0.91
N LEU A 81 8.45 -9.08 -0.19
CA LEU A 81 9.13 -9.52 1.02
C LEU A 81 10.37 -10.32 0.64
N VAL A 82 11.49 -9.92 1.21
CA VAL A 82 12.77 -10.59 1.05
C VAL A 82 13.07 -11.39 2.32
N TYR A 83 12.69 -12.67 2.32
CA TYR A 83 12.94 -13.55 3.45
C TYR A 83 14.43 -13.84 3.61
N ILE A 84 14.94 -13.78 4.83
CA ILE A 84 16.29 -14.21 5.18
C ILE A 84 16.27 -15.71 5.42
N LEU A 85 16.79 -16.47 4.47
CA LEU A 85 16.78 -17.95 4.50
C LEU A 85 17.87 -18.50 5.40
N LYS A 86 19.04 -17.83 5.42
CA LYS A 86 20.19 -18.21 6.24
C LYS A 86 21.06 -16.98 6.53
N ALA A 87 21.51 -16.84 7.75
CA ALA A 87 22.61 -15.95 8.12
C ALA A 87 23.93 -16.72 7.95
N ILE A 88 24.84 -16.19 7.13
CA ILE A 88 26.18 -16.75 6.93
C ILE A 88 27.17 -16.07 7.90
N SER A 89 26.97 -14.75 8.09
CA SER A 89 27.61 -13.93 9.10
C SER A 89 26.67 -12.79 9.49
N ASP A 90 27.11 -11.85 10.29
CA ASP A 90 26.36 -10.65 10.70
C ASP A 90 26.05 -9.67 9.55
N ASN A 91 26.74 -9.81 8.40
CA ASN A 91 26.56 -8.99 7.22
C ASN A 91 26.47 -9.79 5.90
N GLN A 92 26.38 -11.12 5.97
CA GLN A 92 26.17 -11.98 4.80
C GLN A 92 24.97 -12.89 4.99
N PHE A 93 24.08 -12.87 4.02
CA PHE A 93 22.81 -13.60 4.07
C PHE A 93 22.51 -14.32 2.77
N LEU A 94 21.76 -15.42 2.87
CA LEU A 94 21.04 -16.03 1.76
C LEU A 94 19.59 -15.55 1.84
N VAL A 95 19.07 -14.95 0.77
CA VAL A 95 17.73 -14.35 0.74
C VAL A 95 16.87 -14.86 -0.40
N SER A 96 15.54 -14.79 -0.26
CA SER A 96 14.55 -15.39 -1.17
C SER A 96 14.29 -14.59 -2.45
N ALA A 97 14.85 -13.40 -2.61
CA ALA A 97 14.58 -12.52 -3.75
C ALA A 97 15.82 -12.29 -4.60
N LYS A 98 15.60 -11.88 -5.85
CA LYS A 98 16.69 -11.44 -6.76
C LYS A 98 17.07 -10.00 -6.42
N LEU A 99 18.18 -9.85 -5.73
CA LEU A 99 18.76 -8.56 -5.38
C LEU A 99 19.97 -8.23 -6.27
N ARG A 100 20.26 -6.93 -6.36
CA ARG A 100 21.39 -6.39 -7.12
C ARG A 100 22.32 -5.60 -6.21
N VAL A 101 23.56 -5.47 -6.60
CA VAL A 101 24.49 -4.53 -5.96
C VAL A 101 23.91 -3.12 -6.02
N ASN A 102 24.04 -2.39 -4.93
CA ASN A 102 23.46 -1.08 -4.65
C ASN A 102 21.94 -1.07 -4.38
N ASP A 103 21.24 -2.20 -4.34
CA ASP A 103 19.87 -2.20 -3.79
C ASP A 103 19.92 -1.72 -2.33
N GLU A 104 19.04 -0.80 -1.99
CA GLU A 104 18.81 -0.34 -0.62
C GLU A 104 17.75 -1.22 0.03
N LEU A 105 18.02 -1.68 1.23
CA LEU A 105 17.16 -2.59 1.98
C LEU A 105 16.80 -2.00 3.35
N SER A 106 15.57 -2.21 3.77
CA SER A 106 15.10 -1.97 5.13
C SER A 106 14.83 -3.30 5.82
N LEU A 107 15.49 -3.55 6.95
CA LEU A 107 15.24 -4.73 7.79
C LEU A 107 14.04 -4.48 8.70
N PHE A 108 13.02 -5.32 8.61
CA PHE A 108 11.74 -5.18 9.31
C PHE A 108 11.51 -6.33 10.29
N ASN A 109 11.08 -5.98 11.51
CA ASN A 109 10.59 -6.91 12.52
C ASN A 109 9.05 -6.90 12.55
N PRO A 110 8.38 -7.90 12.00
CA PRO A 110 6.91 -7.93 11.92
C PRO A 110 6.23 -8.17 13.27
N ARG A 111 6.90 -8.75 14.25
CA ARG A 111 6.36 -9.00 15.60
C ARG A 111 6.14 -7.69 16.36
N GLU A 112 7.03 -6.72 16.13
CA GLU A 112 6.96 -5.38 16.71
C GLU A 112 6.39 -4.35 15.72
N GLY A 113 6.27 -4.71 14.44
CA GLY A 113 5.78 -3.83 13.38
C GLY A 113 6.72 -2.65 13.10
N ARG A 114 8.05 -2.83 13.25
CA ARG A 114 9.04 -1.75 13.11
C ARG A 114 10.24 -2.12 12.22
N LEU A 115 10.89 -1.10 11.70
CA LEU A 115 12.20 -1.25 11.08
C LEU A 115 13.27 -1.42 12.16
N ILE A 116 14.18 -2.38 11.95
CA ILE A 116 15.37 -2.59 12.77
C ILE A 116 16.51 -1.70 12.28
N GLY A 117 16.68 -1.57 10.97
CA GLY A 117 17.71 -0.76 10.35
C GLY A 117 17.64 -0.77 8.83
N THR A 118 18.56 -0.06 8.20
CA THR A 118 18.70 0.00 6.74
C THR A 118 20.11 -0.40 6.34
N CYS A 119 20.26 -0.89 5.12
CA CYS A 119 21.56 -1.27 4.57
C CYS A 119 21.53 -1.22 3.04
N ARG A 120 22.73 -1.31 2.45
CA ARG A 120 22.93 -1.40 1.01
C ARG A 120 23.61 -2.72 0.66
N VAL A 121 23.20 -3.32 -0.45
CA VAL A 121 23.81 -4.53 -0.98
C VAL A 121 25.16 -4.19 -1.61
N LEU A 122 26.25 -4.74 -1.08
CA LEU A 122 27.61 -4.59 -1.57
C LEU A 122 27.98 -5.68 -2.59
N GLU A 123 27.50 -6.90 -2.35
CA GLU A 123 27.72 -8.05 -3.24
C GLU A 123 26.41 -8.83 -3.38
N ALA A 124 26.11 -9.30 -4.58
CA ALA A 124 24.95 -10.13 -4.87
C ALA A 124 25.35 -11.25 -5.83
N VAL A 125 25.28 -12.49 -5.35
CA VAL A 125 25.58 -13.68 -6.14
C VAL A 125 24.27 -14.46 -6.32
N PRO A 126 23.70 -14.48 -7.55
CA PRO A 126 22.51 -15.26 -7.84
C PRO A 126 22.73 -16.75 -7.61
N MET A 127 21.72 -17.39 -7.05
CA MET A 127 21.59 -18.85 -6.93
C MET A 127 20.23 -19.24 -7.55
N ASP A 128 19.89 -20.51 -7.68
CA ASP A 128 18.68 -20.96 -8.38
C ASP A 128 17.42 -20.20 -7.94
N ASP A 129 17.01 -20.31 -6.67
CA ASP A 129 15.81 -19.66 -6.11
C ASP A 129 16.15 -18.64 -5.01
N ALA A 130 17.38 -18.14 -4.96
CA ALA A 130 17.87 -17.28 -3.90
C ALA A 130 18.97 -16.34 -4.40
N THR A 131 19.38 -15.39 -3.55
CA THR A 131 20.59 -14.59 -3.77
C THR A 131 21.42 -14.61 -2.49
N LYS A 132 22.72 -14.90 -2.62
CA LYS A 132 23.67 -14.66 -1.54
C LYS A 132 24.09 -13.19 -1.61
N ILE A 133 23.88 -12.47 -0.51
CA ILE A 133 24.22 -11.04 -0.43
C ILE A 133 25.24 -10.78 0.67
N LYS A 134 26.01 -9.69 0.47
CA LYS A 134 26.77 -9.00 1.51
C LYS A 134 26.29 -7.57 1.57
N ILE A 135 26.10 -7.05 2.78
CA ILE A 135 25.58 -5.71 3.04
C ILE A 135 26.58 -4.85 3.81
N ASP A 136 26.36 -3.53 3.79
CA ASP A 136 27.22 -2.54 4.46
C ASP A 136 26.89 -2.33 5.95
N ALA A 137 25.89 -3.03 6.49
CA ALA A 137 25.51 -3.02 7.90
C ALA A 137 25.73 -4.39 8.53
N ARG A 138 25.64 -4.45 9.85
CA ARG A 138 25.70 -5.68 10.64
C ARG A 138 24.42 -5.85 11.44
N PHE A 139 23.83 -7.04 11.35
CA PHE A 139 22.63 -7.39 12.08
C PHE A 139 22.83 -8.72 12.81
N GLU A 140 22.54 -8.71 14.11
CA GLU A 140 22.69 -9.86 14.99
C GLU A 140 21.34 -10.28 15.60
N ASN A 141 21.27 -11.50 16.06
CA ASN A 141 20.10 -12.04 16.77
C ASN A 141 18.81 -12.02 15.99
N LEU A 142 18.87 -12.13 14.65
CA LEU A 142 17.72 -12.15 13.78
C LEU A 142 16.92 -13.45 13.90
N GLN A 143 15.60 -13.34 13.90
CA GLN A 143 14.73 -14.47 13.73
C GLN A 143 14.48 -14.69 12.23
N ILE A 144 15.12 -15.68 11.63
CA ILE A 144 15.13 -15.90 10.18
C ILE A 144 14.25 -17.09 9.76
N GLY A 145 13.85 -17.11 8.49
CA GLY A 145 13.06 -18.19 7.87
C GLY A 145 11.99 -17.68 6.91
N ARG A 146 11.31 -18.60 6.22
CA ARG A 146 10.19 -18.30 5.30
C ARG A 146 8.85 -18.27 6.05
N ASP A 147 8.71 -17.36 6.98
CA ASP A 147 7.47 -17.18 7.73
C ASP A 147 7.24 -15.68 8.01
N LYS A 148 5.99 -15.25 7.98
CA LYS A 148 5.61 -13.85 8.17
C LYS A 148 5.95 -13.28 9.56
N THR A 149 6.26 -14.12 10.54
CA THR A 149 6.68 -13.70 11.88
C THR A 149 8.19 -13.47 11.99
N LYS A 150 8.94 -13.82 10.96
CA LYS A 150 10.40 -13.71 10.94
C LYS A 150 10.85 -12.34 10.43
N ASP A 151 12.08 -11.96 10.82
CA ASP A 151 12.71 -10.74 10.31
C ASP A 151 12.94 -10.87 8.81
N MET A 152 12.66 -9.79 8.08
CA MET A 152 12.72 -9.78 6.63
C MET A 152 13.22 -8.45 6.10
N PHE A 153 13.75 -8.44 4.90
CA PHE A 153 14.05 -7.18 4.23
C PHE A 153 12.89 -6.74 3.32
N PHE A 154 12.69 -5.43 3.25
CA PHE A 154 12.03 -4.78 2.12
C PHE A 154 13.08 -4.20 1.20
N ASN A 155 12.89 -4.32 -0.11
CA ASN A 155 13.75 -3.68 -1.10
C ASN A 155 13.25 -2.25 -1.35
N ASP A 156 13.89 -1.28 -0.68
CA ASP A 156 13.57 0.15 -0.80
C ASP A 156 13.81 0.71 -2.21
N SER A 157 14.75 0.13 -2.95
CA SER A 157 14.99 0.51 -4.35
C SER A 157 13.85 0.09 -5.28
N LYS A 158 13.05 -0.91 -4.88
CA LYS A 158 11.90 -1.41 -5.65
C LYS A 158 10.58 -1.19 -4.90
N SER A 159 10.37 -0.03 -4.32
CA SER A 159 9.19 0.30 -3.51
C SER A 159 8.12 1.07 -4.28
N ASN A 160 8.04 0.93 -5.60
CA ASN A 160 7.08 1.62 -6.44
C ASN A 160 7.13 3.15 -6.25
N ASP A 161 8.33 3.70 -6.31
CA ASP A 161 8.64 5.11 -6.09
C ASP A 161 7.94 6.01 -7.13
N ASN A 162 7.50 7.20 -6.73
CA ASN A 162 6.87 8.19 -7.60
C ASN A 162 5.57 7.72 -8.31
N PHE A 163 4.72 6.95 -7.63
CA PHE A 163 3.43 6.57 -8.19
C PHE A 163 2.47 7.77 -8.28
N VAL A 164 1.59 7.76 -9.30
CA VAL A 164 0.56 8.77 -9.51
C VAL A 164 -0.79 8.09 -9.74
N ILE A 165 -1.79 8.45 -8.92
CA ILE A 165 -3.18 7.97 -9.07
C ILE A 165 -4.08 9.19 -9.10
N LYS A 166 -4.55 9.59 -10.30
CA LYS A 166 -5.31 10.82 -10.42
C LYS A 166 -6.51 10.75 -11.36
N ASN A 167 -7.52 11.55 -11.04
CA ASN A 167 -8.72 11.74 -11.87
C ASN A 167 -9.46 10.42 -12.22
N ASN A 168 -9.39 9.42 -11.32
CA ASN A 168 -10.07 8.13 -11.50
C ASN A 168 -11.41 8.10 -10.78
N VAL A 169 -12.28 7.20 -11.19
CA VAL A 169 -13.55 6.89 -10.52
C VAL A 169 -13.49 5.47 -9.97
N PHE A 170 -13.73 5.33 -8.67
CA PHE A 170 -13.82 4.05 -7.95
C PHE A 170 -15.23 3.94 -7.37
N ARG A 171 -15.95 2.87 -7.67
CA ARG A 171 -17.30 2.74 -7.14
C ARG A 171 -17.78 1.31 -7.00
N ASN A 172 -18.71 1.13 -6.04
CA ASN A 172 -19.43 -0.13 -5.85
C ASN A 172 -18.48 -1.32 -5.64
N SER A 173 -17.49 -1.16 -4.76
CA SER A 173 -16.46 -2.16 -4.50
C SER A 173 -16.63 -2.80 -3.13
N ARG A 174 -16.36 -4.10 -3.06
CA ARG A 174 -16.39 -4.86 -1.81
C ARG A 174 -15.19 -4.59 -0.90
N ARG A 175 -14.05 -4.19 -1.46
CA ARG A 175 -12.79 -4.02 -0.71
C ARG A 175 -12.28 -2.58 -0.83
N TYR A 176 -10.99 -2.40 -0.65
CA TYR A 176 -10.36 -1.09 -0.69
C TYR A 176 -10.50 -0.43 -2.08
N GLY A 177 -10.68 0.88 -2.06
CA GLY A 177 -10.42 1.67 -3.26
C GLY A 177 -8.93 1.59 -3.62
N MET A 178 -8.08 1.88 -2.64
CA MET A 178 -6.62 1.80 -2.81
C MET A 178 -5.98 1.24 -1.54
N LEU A 179 -5.10 0.25 -1.70
CA LEU A 179 -4.19 -0.25 -0.69
C LEU A 179 -2.77 0.09 -1.12
N ILE A 180 -2.13 1.02 -0.41
CA ILE A 180 -0.85 1.59 -0.81
C ILE A 180 0.24 1.25 0.19
N GLN A 181 1.28 0.61 -0.31
CA GLN A 181 2.49 0.21 0.40
C GLN A 181 3.70 0.66 -0.40
N ALA A 182 3.80 1.96 -0.63
CA ALA A 182 4.79 2.60 -1.50
C ALA A 182 5.24 3.95 -0.93
N LYS A 183 6.13 4.64 -1.62
CA LYS A 183 6.65 5.96 -1.20
C LYS A 183 6.60 6.97 -2.34
N ASN A 184 6.72 8.27 -1.96
CA ASN A 184 6.86 9.39 -2.88
C ASN A 184 5.74 9.44 -3.94
N GLY A 185 4.49 9.42 -3.51
CA GLY A 185 3.36 9.34 -4.42
C GLY A 185 2.32 10.43 -4.24
N ILE A 186 1.45 10.54 -5.24
CA ILE A 186 0.32 11.45 -5.22
C ILE A 186 -0.98 10.72 -5.55
N ILE A 187 -2.03 11.05 -4.78
CA ILE A 187 -3.42 10.58 -4.96
C ILE A 187 -4.29 11.81 -5.07
N GLU A 188 -4.69 12.17 -6.29
CA GLU A 188 -5.28 13.48 -6.59
C GLU A 188 -6.54 13.38 -7.44
N GLY A 189 -7.55 14.19 -7.09
CA GLY A 189 -8.71 14.44 -7.96
C GLY A 189 -9.60 13.21 -8.21
N ASN A 190 -9.48 12.14 -7.43
CA ASN A 190 -10.25 10.92 -7.61
C ASN A 190 -11.66 11.05 -7.00
N ILE A 191 -12.60 10.31 -7.57
CA ILE A 191 -13.96 10.12 -7.03
C ILE A 191 -14.06 8.69 -6.51
N LEU A 192 -14.37 8.51 -5.22
CA LEU A 192 -14.44 7.22 -4.54
C LEU A 192 -15.79 7.08 -3.87
N GLU A 193 -16.65 6.17 -4.36
CA GLU A 193 -18.04 6.06 -3.93
C GLU A 193 -18.45 4.61 -3.64
N ASN A 194 -19.22 4.40 -2.56
CA ASN A 194 -19.76 3.10 -2.18
C ASN A 194 -18.70 2.00 -2.07
N LEU A 195 -17.68 2.24 -1.25
CA LEU A 195 -16.61 1.29 -0.98
C LEU A 195 -16.78 0.71 0.43
N SER A 196 -16.87 -0.61 0.54
CA SER A 196 -17.22 -1.21 1.84
C SER A 196 -16.14 -1.00 2.90
N THR A 197 -14.88 -0.97 2.50
CA THR A 197 -13.74 -0.66 3.38
C THR A 197 -13.15 0.71 3.08
N GLY A 198 -11.91 0.98 3.46
CA GLY A 198 -11.29 2.28 3.23
C GLY A 198 -11.20 2.65 1.75
N ALA A 199 -11.50 3.91 1.43
CA ALA A 199 -11.30 4.43 0.08
C ALA A 199 -9.81 4.56 -0.25
N ILE A 200 -9.04 5.13 0.70
CA ILE A 200 -7.58 5.27 0.59
C ILE A 200 -6.96 4.69 1.85
N THR A 201 -6.20 3.62 1.71
CA THR A 201 -5.55 2.93 2.83
C THR A 201 -4.05 2.92 2.65
N LEU A 202 -3.33 3.50 3.62
CA LEU A 202 -1.89 3.42 3.74
C LEU A 202 -1.55 2.53 4.93
N GLN A 203 -0.97 1.35 4.70
CA GLN A 203 -0.59 0.43 5.78
C GLN A 203 0.60 -0.43 5.42
N ASN A 204 1.29 -0.97 6.43
CA ASN A 204 2.43 -1.85 6.24
C ASN A 204 2.07 -3.33 6.05
N SER A 205 0.82 -3.71 6.16
CA SER A 205 0.27 -5.07 5.96
C SER A 205 1.08 -6.22 6.57
N ALA A 206 1.68 -6.03 7.74
CA ALA A 206 2.56 -7.02 8.36
C ALA A 206 1.91 -8.39 8.59
N SER A 207 0.60 -8.46 8.77
CA SER A 207 -0.15 -9.72 8.98
C SER A 207 -0.43 -10.50 7.69
N TRP A 208 -0.46 -9.80 6.58
CA TRP A 208 -0.53 -10.36 5.24
C TRP A 208 0.82 -10.08 4.60
N PRO A 209 1.59 -11.09 4.15
CA PRO A 209 3.00 -10.91 3.82
C PRO A 209 3.20 -10.05 2.55
N GLU A 210 2.74 -8.86 2.63
CA GLU A 210 2.96 -7.75 1.71
C GLU A 210 3.68 -6.66 2.50
N GLY A 211 4.19 -5.71 1.90
CA GLY A 211 4.81 -4.65 2.63
C GLY A 211 5.25 -3.61 1.64
N PHE A 212 5.32 -2.56 2.09
CA PHE A 212 6.31 -1.61 2.52
C PHE A 212 5.66 -0.64 3.53
N VAL A 213 6.48 0.16 4.22
CA VAL A 213 5.96 1.20 5.13
C VAL A 213 5.78 2.50 4.35
N PRO A 214 4.54 2.93 4.09
CA PRO A 214 4.25 4.13 3.28
C PRO A 214 4.90 5.39 3.85
N ARG A 215 5.39 6.26 2.96
CA ARG A 215 5.93 7.58 3.33
C ARG A 215 5.96 8.56 2.17
N ASN A 216 5.98 9.87 2.48
CA ASN A 216 6.08 10.94 1.49
C ASN A 216 4.93 10.88 0.47
N ILE A 217 3.68 10.92 0.93
CA ILE A 217 2.50 10.80 0.07
C ILE A 217 1.59 12.02 0.26
N VAL A 218 1.09 12.55 -0.85
CA VAL A 218 0.09 13.60 -0.87
C VAL A 218 -1.25 13.01 -1.30
N ILE A 219 -2.31 13.31 -0.53
CA ILE A 219 -3.70 12.92 -0.79
C ILE A 219 -4.50 14.21 -0.90
N GLU A 220 -4.88 14.60 -2.11
CA GLU A 220 -5.49 15.91 -2.30
C GLU A 220 -6.62 15.94 -3.34
N ASN A 221 -7.56 16.89 -3.14
CA ASN A 221 -8.65 17.16 -4.08
C ASN A 221 -9.53 15.94 -4.41
N ASN A 222 -9.56 14.90 -3.56
CA ASN A 222 -10.39 13.72 -3.78
C ASN A 222 -11.81 13.95 -3.23
N LYS A 223 -12.80 13.32 -3.89
CA LYS A 223 -14.19 13.28 -3.41
C LYS A 223 -14.50 11.86 -2.97
N ILE A 224 -14.74 11.68 -1.67
CA ILE A 224 -15.00 10.38 -1.06
C ILE A 224 -16.41 10.39 -0.49
N ARG A 225 -17.24 9.43 -0.93
CA ARG A 225 -18.63 9.31 -0.48
C ARG A 225 -18.95 7.86 -0.13
N ASN A 226 -19.58 7.67 1.03
CA ASN A 226 -20.04 6.36 1.50
C ASN A 226 -18.95 5.28 1.39
N ALA A 227 -17.82 5.50 2.09
CA ALA A 227 -16.73 4.54 2.19
C ALA A 227 -16.46 4.19 3.66
N GLY A 228 -15.93 2.97 3.93
CA GLY A 228 -15.65 2.51 5.28
C GLY A 228 -16.90 2.13 6.07
N PHE A 229 -17.94 1.58 5.45
CA PHE A 229 -19.20 1.22 6.13
C PHE A 229 -19.24 -0.24 6.60
N ASP A 230 -18.37 -1.14 6.12
CA ASP A 230 -18.34 -2.55 6.55
C ASP A 230 -17.53 -2.72 7.83
N ARG A 231 -18.20 -2.56 8.96
CA ARG A 231 -17.61 -2.72 10.30
C ARG A 231 -17.18 -4.16 10.62
N SER A 232 -17.65 -5.16 9.87
CA SER A 232 -17.35 -6.56 10.11
C SER A 232 -15.97 -6.97 9.59
N TYR A 233 -15.39 -6.20 8.71
CA TYR A 233 -14.11 -6.51 8.05
C TYR A 233 -12.91 -6.52 9.03
N TRP A 234 -12.96 -5.68 10.04
CA TRP A 234 -11.95 -5.63 11.11
C TRP A 234 -12.55 -6.11 12.42
N ALA A 235 -11.90 -7.07 13.06
CA ALA A 235 -12.41 -7.78 14.23
C ALA A 235 -12.84 -6.88 15.42
N GLU A 236 -12.44 -5.62 15.46
CA GLU A 236 -12.76 -4.69 16.54
C GLU A 236 -13.67 -3.51 16.13
N GLY A 237 -14.02 -3.38 14.86
CA GLY A 237 -14.97 -2.38 14.36
C GLY A 237 -14.56 -0.90 14.54
N LYS A 238 -13.39 -0.64 15.09
CA LYS A 238 -12.92 0.71 15.45
C LYS A 238 -12.10 1.38 14.34
N ASP A 239 -11.51 0.59 13.48
CA ASP A 239 -10.43 1.01 12.60
C ASP A 239 -10.92 1.22 11.16
N ILE A 240 -12.16 1.63 10.98
CA ILE A 240 -12.72 1.85 9.65
C ILE A 240 -12.94 3.33 9.44
N ALA A 241 -12.31 3.85 8.39
CA ALA A 241 -12.48 5.22 7.93
C ALA A 241 -12.28 5.28 6.41
N PRO A 242 -12.88 6.26 5.74
CA PRO A 242 -12.61 6.53 4.33
C PRO A 242 -11.11 6.67 4.01
N ILE A 243 -10.37 7.41 4.83
CA ILE A 243 -8.91 7.46 4.77
C ILE A 243 -8.36 6.78 6.02
N LEU A 244 -7.62 5.67 5.81
CA LEU A 244 -7.06 4.85 6.86
C LEU A 244 -5.54 4.82 6.76
N ILE A 245 -4.84 5.25 7.81
CA ILE A 245 -3.39 5.25 7.90
C ILE A 245 -2.97 4.52 9.16
N ARG A 246 -2.29 3.37 9.03
CA ARG A 246 -1.88 2.60 10.21
C ARG A 246 -0.63 1.76 10.04
N THR A 247 0.16 1.67 11.11
CA THR A 247 1.27 0.73 11.25
C THR A 247 0.85 -0.40 12.20
N THR A 248 0.98 -1.63 11.74
CA THR A 248 0.55 -2.82 12.49
C THR A 248 1.65 -3.86 12.66
N THR A 249 1.48 -4.70 13.67
CA THR A 249 2.27 -5.92 13.87
C THR A 249 1.70 -7.08 13.04
N VAL A 250 2.42 -8.19 12.98
CA VAL A 250 1.96 -9.43 12.32
C VAL A 250 0.65 -9.99 12.91
N ASN A 251 0.35 -9.69 14.16
CA ASN A 251 -0.89 -10.09 14.82
C ASN A 251 -2.03 -9.07 14.67
N LYS A 252 -1.93 -8.16 13.70
CA LYS A 252 -2.91 -7.09 13.43
C LYS A 252 -3.09 -6.09 14.58
N LYS A 253 -2.24 -6.11 15.58
CA LYS A 253 -2.24 -5.11 16.64
C LYS A 253 -1.55 -3.86 16.14
N GLN A 254 -1.92 -2.72 16.72
CA GLN A 254 -1.20 -1.47 16.54
C GLN A 254 0.28 -1.66 16.92
N ALA A 255 1.17 -1.17 16.08
CA ALA A 255 2.60 -1.10 16.41
C ALA A 255 2.88 0.09 17.31
N GLU A 256 3.82 -0.07 18.24
CA GLU A 256 4.32 1.07 19.01
C GLU A 256 5.16 2.03 18.15
N TRP A 257 5.80 1.48 17.13
CA TRP A 257 6.58 2.26 16.18
C TRP A 257 5.70 3.05 15.21
N LYS A 258 5.98 4.34 15.07
CA LYS A 258 5.28 5.26 14.18
C LYS A 258 5.94 5.24 12.80
N GLY A 259 5.65 4.19 12.05
CA GLY A 259 6.35 3.89 10.79
C GLY A 259 5.94 4.74 9.61
N ILE A 260 4.64 4.95 9.45
CA ILE A 260 4.11 5.73 8.35
C ILE A 260 4.34 7.21 8.63
N ARG A 261 4.94 7.93 7.68
CA ARG A 261 5.37 9.31 7.94
C ARG A 261 5.35 10.21 6.72
N ASN A 262 5.32 11.51 7.00
CA ASN A 262 5.34 12.56 5.98
C ASN A 262 4.19 12.40 4.99
N ILE A 263 2.96 12.45 5.52
CA ILE A 263 1.73 12.35 4.73
C ILE A 263 0.99 13.70 4.81
N ARG A 264 0.55 14.19 3.68
CA ARG A 264 -0.27 15.39 3.59
C ARG A 264 -1.65 15.07 3.02
N ILE A 265 -2.69 15.42 3.77
CA ILE A 265 -4.10 15.18 3.40
C ILE A 265 -4.76 16.55 3.32
N LYS A 266 -5.06 17.03 2.12
CA LYS A 266 -5.59 18.38 1.96
C LYS A 266 -6.65 18.50 0.87
N ASP A 267 -7.52 19.50 1.05
CA ASP A 267 -8.51 19.89 0.06
C ASP A 267 -9.44 18.73 -0.42
N ASN A 268 -9.65 17.69 0.42
CA ASN A 268 -10.55 16.57 0.10
C ASN A 268 -11.97 16.86 0.61
N GLU A 269 -12.96 16.36 -0.12
CA GLU A 269 -14.36 16.30 0.34
C GLU A 269 -14.67 14.88 0.75
N ILE A 270 -14.96 14.66 2.04
CA ILE A 270 -15.20 13.33 2.61
C ILE A 270 -16.57 13.33 3.31
N ILE A 271 -17.52 12.61 2.72
CA ILE A 271 -18.89 12.42 3.25
C ILE A 271 -19.08 10.92 3.49
N SER A 272 -19.18 10.50 4.75
CA SER A 272 -19.28 9.08 5.08
C SER A 272 -20.13 8.82 6.32
N ASN A 273 -20.76 7.66 6.33
CA ASN A 273 -21.48 7.12 7.47
C ASN A 273 -20.56 6.41 8.50
N SER A 274 -19.25 6.54 8.37
CA SER A 274 -18.29 6.05 9.36
C SER A 274 -18.17 7.00 10.55
N ASP A 275 -17.73 6.50 11.70
CA ASP A 275 -17.53 7.31 12.90
C ASP A 275 -16.48 8.42 12.67
N HIS A 276 -15.48 8.13 11.86
CA HIS A 276 -14.40 9.06 11.51
C HIS A 276 -14.19 9.09 9.99
N THR A 277 -13.80 10.23 9.44
CA THR A 277 -13.40 10.36 8.03
C THR A 277 -11.94 10.02 7.78
N ILE A 278 -11.09 10.29 8.80
CA ILE A 278 -9.66 9.98 8.76
C ILE A 278 -9.29 9.28 10.06
N PHE A 279 -8.67 8.11 9.95
CA PHE A 279 -8.13 7.32 11.06
C PHE A 279 -6.62 7.19 10.93
N LEU A 280 -5.90 7.61 11.98
CA LEU A 280 -4.44 7.55 12.06
C LEU A 280 -4.01 6.65 13.23
N SER A 281 -3.11 5.71 12.99
CA SER A 281 -2.53 4.86 14.04
C SER A 281 -1.08 4.47 13.72
N GLY A 282 -0.18 4.71 14.66
CA GLY A 282 1.25 4.42 14.47
C GLY A 282 1.87 5.25 13.34
N ALA A 283 1.57 6.55 13.28
CA ALA A 283 2.02 7.46 12.25
C ALA A 283 2.67 8.71 12.82
N GLN A 284 3.50 9.40 12.01
CA GLN A 284 4.14 10.65 12.42
C GLN A 284 4.29 11.62 11.24
N ASP A 285 4.48 12.91 11.55
CA ASP A 285 4.67 13.97 10.55
C ASP A 285 3.50 14.04 9.55
N ILE A 286 2.27 14.13 10.07
CA ILE A 286 1.04 14.15 9.28
C ILE A 286 0.47 15.56 9.26
N VAL A 287 0.12 16.06 8.09
CA VAL A 287 -0.58 17.35 7.92
C VAL A 287 -1.97 17.10 7.33
N ILE A 288 -3.01 17.53 8.06
CA ILE A 288 -4.41 17.49 7.64
C ILE A 288 -4.90 18.92 7.53
N GLU A 289 -5.24 19.38 6.34
CA GLU A 289 -5.62 20.76 6.14
C GLU A 289 -6.73 20.95 5.10
N LYS A 290 -7.65 21.88 5.36
CA LYS A 290 -8.70 22.32 4.43
C LYS A 290 -9.58 21.19 3.86
N ASN A 291 -9.72 20.07 4.58
CA ASN A 291 -10.64 19.02 4.17
C ASN A 291 -12.06 19.36 4.64
N ARG A 292 -13.03 19.16 3.76
CA ARG A 292 -14.45 19.20 4.12
C ARG A 292 -14.87 17.81 4.56
N ASN A 293 -15.28 17.69 5.82
CA ASN A 293 -15.64 16.41 6.42
C ASN A 293 -17.09 16.43 6.89
N ASP A 294 -17.80 15.34 6.63
CA ASP A 294 -19.11 15.03 7.18
C ASP A 294 -19.07 13.59 7.68
N ALA A 295 -18.92 13.41 8.99
CA ALA A 295 -18.85 12.13 9.69
C ALA A 295 -20.07 11.96 10.60
N GLN A 296 -20.34 10.75 11.06
CA GLN A 296 -21.40 10.50 12.03
C GLN A 296 -21.08 11.06 13.43
N SER A 297 -19.81 11.22 13.77
CA SER A 297 -19.36 11.76 15.04
C SER A 297 -18.90 13.22 14.93
N ASP A 298 -18.95 13.93 16.06
CA ASP A 298 -18.41 15.30 16.15
C ASP A 298 -16.88 15.36 16.02
N ALA A 299 -16.19 14.19 16.01
CA ALA A 299 -14.75 14.07 15.86
C ALA A 299 -14.41 13.40 14.52
N PRO A 300 -14.31 14.15 13.40
CA PRO A 300 -14.05 13.57 12.09
C PRO A 300 -12.69 12.91 11.97
N TYR A 301 -11.75 13.25 12.85
CA TYR A 301 -10.40 12.72 12.87
C TYR A 301 -10.14 11.91 14.14
N TYR A 302 -9.69 10.69 13.99
CA TYR A 302 -9.19 9.85 15.07
C TYR A 302 -7.69 9.67 14.95
N GLN A 303 -6.98 9.76 16.07
CA GLN A 303 -5.55 9.51 16.12
C GLN A 303 -5.17 8.72 17.37
N GLU A 304 -4.33 7.73 17.18
CA GLU A 304 -3.81 6.87 18.24
C GLU A 304 -2.33 6.57 18.01
N ASN A 305 -1.50 6.75 19.02
CA ASN A 305 -0.06 6.54 18.92
C ASN A 305 0.56 7.28 17.71
N CYS A 306 0.30 8.56 17.59
CA CYS A 306 0.82 9.42 16.54
C CYS A 306 1.67 10.55 17.10
N ASP A 307 2.68 11.00 16.33
CA ASP A 307 3.51 12.17 16.68
C ASP A 307 3.41 13.23 15.57
N ASN A 308 3.54 14.50 15.96
CA ASN A 308 3.60 15.62 15.05
C ASN A 308 2.46 15.62 14.01
N VAL A 309 1.20 15.51 14.49
CA VAL A 309 0.00 15.62 13.65
C VAL A 309 -0.48 17.07 13.72
N ILE A 310 -0.53 17.73 12.58
CA ILE A 310 -0.96 19.12 12.43
C ILE A 310 -2.30 19.13 11.69
N ILE A 311 -3.34 19.68 12.34
CA ILE A 311 -4.68 19.85 11.78
C ILE A 311 -4.96 21.35 11.62
N LYS A 312 -5.34 21.79 10.40
CA LYS A 312 -5.56 23.19 10.04
C LYS A 312 -6.88 23.39 9.31
#